data_cfc47421ab1d165555ac5b412a94e50a
#
_entry.id   cfc47421ab1d165555ac5b412a94e50a
#
_cell.length_a   1.000
_cell.length_b   1.000
_cell.length_c   1.000
_cell.angle_alpha   90.00
_cell.angle_beta   90.00
_cell.angle_gamma   90.00
#
_symmetry.space_group_name_H-M   'P 1'
#
loop_
_entity.id
_entity.type
_entity.pdbx_description
1 polymer ?
#
loop_
_entity_poly.entity_id
_entity_poly.type
_entity_poly.pdbx_seq_one_letter_code
_entity_poly.pdbx_strand_id
1 'polypeptide(L)'
;MIFDGISAFRASGFTPQVCITGAGPAGITIARELAASGISVALFEAGGLEFNDQSQDFYKGTVKGDPYFGLDVTRLRFLGGSSNHWAGWCRVLDAVDFEAKPHVPDSGWPIKRTDLEPFLDKVHDMLELISFKPDKPISDDIRWVQLIKSPAVRFGEKFREEISKSGKIALVLNTYVTDLVGDGKRVSSARLWSNGGDGGEIAAPAFVVATGGLENSRLLLWSNQKTANGVVPEPAALGRYWMEHPQFEGGDAILFDTSMFEHDAVGEAFFSPSAEAIGERKLLNFGIRLIEQPYPGLKAMIADLACKAPETAEWVATGLGQHLRCAAQLYVGGEQSPGFDNHVALHPSDKDAAGVPRIQLNWKKGELERHTLLEGLKLFGETLVKNNLGRVRIEEWVASGQDYPIDQELAGHHHMGGTRMGDDPKKSVVDRDCKVHGMDNLYIGGSSVFTTSGQCNPTTSIVALALRLGDHLTTVLKV
;
A
#
# COMPACT_ATOMS: atom_id res chain seq x y z
N MET A 1 16.51 22.55 1.43
CA MET A 1 15.94 23.79 2.07
C MET A 1 14.51 23.48 2.48
N ILE A 2 14.06 23.98 3.64
CA ILE A 2 12.68 23.79 4.13
C ILE A 2 12.03 25.16 4.28
N PHE A 3 10.83 25.31 3.74
CA PHE A 3 10.03 26.55 3.77
C PHE A 3 8.69 26.26 4.46
N ASP A 4 8.30 27.13 5.37
CA ASP A 4 6.99 27.09 5.98
C ASP A 4 6.02 27.97 5.19
N GLY A 5 5.26 27.33 4.30
CA GLY A 5 4.27 27.98 3.45
C GLY A 5 4.81 28.58 2.14
N ILE A 6 3.87 28.98 1.31
CA ILE A 6 4.08 29.45 -0.06
C ILE A 6 4.89 30.77 -0.11
N SER A 7 4.63 31.71 0.81
CA SER A 7 5.25 33.02 0.80
C SER A 7 6.76 32.93 1.02
N ALA A 8 7.21 32.11 1.98
CA ALA A 8 8.63 31.88 2.23
C ALA A 8 9.31 31.22 1.02
N PHE A 9 8.66 30.23 0.40
CA PHE A 9 9.16 29.58 -0.79
C PHE A 9 9.33 30.58 -1.97
N ARG A 10 8.32 31.41 -2.25
CA ARG A 10 8.39 32.41 -3.32
C ARG A 10 9.49 33.44 -3.09
N ALA A 11 9.64 33.91 -1.85
CA ALA A 11 10.67 34.90 -1.49
C ALA A 11 12.10 34.33 -1.70
N SER A 12 12.29 33.03 -1.74
CA SER A 12 13.58 32.39 -2.00
C SER A 12 14.06 32.51 -3.45
N GLY A 13 13.16 32.77 -4.40
CA GLY A 13 13.47 32.76 -5.83
C GLY A 13 13.80 31.39 -6.41
N PHE A 14 13.54 30.30 -5.68
CA PHE A 14 13.82 28.95 -6.14
C PHE A 14 12.98 28.57 -7.36
N THR A 15 13.64 28.11 -8.42
CA THR A 15 12.98 27.69 -9.66
C THR A 15 13.13 26.17 -9.84
N PRO A 16 12.04 25.37 -9.68
CA PRO A 16 12.10 23.94 -9.82
C PRO A 16 12.06 23.50 -11.29
N GLN A 17 12.78 22.42 -11.59
CA GLN A 17 12.61 21.65 -12.82
C GLN A 17 11.49 20.62 -12.66
N VAL A 18 11.25 20.15 -11.43
CA VAL A 18 10.18 19.19 -11.12
C VAL A 18 9.38 19.69 -9.91
N CYS A 19 8.06 19.70 -10.04
CA CYS A 19 7.14 19.86 -8.92
C CYS A 19 6.63 18.47 -8.49
N ILE A 20 6.85 18.12 -7.20
CA ILE A 20 6.33 16.90 -6.59
C ILE A 20 5.31 17.30 -5.53
N THR A 21 4.10 16.73 -5.58
CA THR A 21 3.11 16.89 -4.52
C THR A 21 3.00 15.64 -3.66
N GLY A 22 3.15 15.81 -2.35
CA GLY A 22 3.19 14.76 -1.33
C GLY A 22 4.61 14.39 -0.90
N ALA A 23 4.95 14.66 0.36
CA ALA A 23 6.23 14.33 0.98
C ALA A 23 6.14 13.07 1.88
N GLY A 24 5.48 12.03 1.36
CA GLY A 24 5.53 10.67 1.87
C GLY A 24 6.70 9.87 1.29
N PRO A 25 6.77 8.53 1.53
CA PRO A 25 7.86 7.68 1.04
C PRO A 25 8.17 7.82 -0.45
N ALA A 26 7.14 7.84 -1.31
CA ALA A 26 7.32 7.99 -2.75
C ALA A 26 7.91 9.35 -3.13
N GLY A 27 7.30 10.45 -2.67
CA GLY A 27 7.74 11.80 -3.05
C GLY A 27 9.12 12.15 -2.52
N ILE A 28 9.44 11.78 -1.28
CA ILE A 28 10.78 11.97 -0.70
C ILE A 28 11.83 11.18 -1.49
N THR A 29 11.54 9.91 -1.84
CA THR A 29 12.45 9.07 -2.61
C THR A 29 12.74 9.67 -3.98
N ILE A 30 11.71 10.07 -4.74
CA ILE A 30 11.86 10.68 -6.06
C ILE A 30 12.64 12.00 -5.96
N ALA A 31 12.30 12.86 -4.98
CA ALA A 31 12.98 14.14 -4.80
C ALA A 31 14.49 13.97 -4.53
N ARG A 32 14.86 12.96 -3.73
CA ARG A 32 16.26 12.64 -3.42
C ARG A 32 17.04 12.15 -4.64
N GLU A 33 16.46 11.23 -5.42
CA GLU A 33 17.09 10.71 -6.65
C GLU A 33 17.32 11.82 -7.68
N LEU A 34 16.34 12.69 -7.89
CA LEU A 34 16.47 13.83 -8.80
C LEU A 34 17.52 14.83 -8.32
N ALA A 35 17.51 15.16 -7.03
CA ALA A 35 18.49 16.09 -6.45
C ALA A 35 19.91 15.55 -6.52
N ALA A 36 20.13 14.25 -6.28
CA ALA A 36 21.41 13.58 -6.44
C ALA A 36 21.94 13.67 -7.89
N SER A 37 21.02 13.74 -8.85
CA SER A 37 21.33 13.94 -10.29
C SER A 37 21.45 15.42 -10.71
N GLY A 38 21.38 16.36 -9.76
CA GLY A 38 21.52 17.78 -10.00
C GLY A 38 20.25 18.52 -10.43
N ILE A 39 19.09 17.82 -10.50
CA ILE A 39 17.79 18.39 -10.89
C ILE A 39 17.16 19.10 -9.68
N SER A 40 16.64 20.32 -9.90
CA SER A 40 15.98 21.11 -8.86
C SER A 40 14.52 20.68 -8.69
N VAL A 41 14.10 20.44 -7.43
CA VAL A 41 12.79 19.91 -7.07
C VAL A 41 12.10 20.80 -6.06
N ALA A 42 10.84 21.19 -6.32
CA ALA A 42 9.92 21.69 -5.30
C ALA A 42 9.07 20.51 -4.82
N LEU A 43 9.20 20.16 -3.54
CA LEU A 43 8.45 19.09 -2.87
C LEU A 43 7.41 19.73 -1.96
N PHE A 44 6.14 19.61 -2.31
CA PHE A 44 5.02 20.19 -1.56
C PHE A 44 4.44 19.16 -0.59
N GLU A 45 4.36 19.54 0.69
CA GLU A 45 3.68 18.79 1.73
C GLU A 45 2.53 19.64 2.28
N ALA A 46 1.35 19.04 2.26
CA ALA A 46 0.14 19.72 2.66
C ALA A 46 0.01 19.91 4.17
N GLY A 47 0.67 19.04 4.96
CA GLY A 47 0.83 19.19 6.41
C GLY A 47 2.14 19.87 6.81
N GLY A 48 2.34 19.99 8.12
CA GLY A 48 3.57 20.52 8.73
C GLY A 48 4.64 19.45 8.97
N LEU A 49 5.56 19.77 9.89
CA LEU A 49 6.57 18.82 10.38
C LEU A 49 5.97 17.76 11.30
N GLU A 50 4.92 18.13 12.03
CA GLU A 50 4.28 17.31 13.06
C GLU A 50 2.79 17.13 12.74
N PHE A 51 2.19 16.12 13.39
CA PHE A 51 0.75 15.86 13.29
C PHE A 51 -0.07 17.08 13.77
N ASN A 52 -1.14 17.38 13.04
CA ASN A 52 -2.07 18.44 13.39
C ASN A 52 -3.50 18.05 12.97
N ASP A 53 -4.45 18.11 13.89
CA ASP A 53 -5.84 17.69 13.67
C ASP A 53 -6.52 18.51 12.54
N GLN A 54 -6.22 19.81 12.45
CA GLN A 54 -6.79 20.67 11.40
C GLN A 54 -6.29 20.25 10.01
N SER A 55 -5.01 19.89 9.89
CA SER A 55 -4.47 19.32 8.66
C SER A 55 -5.08 17.94 8.38
N GLN A 56 -5.18 17.08 9.39
CA GLN A 56 -5.70 15.71 9.24
C GLN A 56 -7.18 15.69 8.82
N ASP A 57 -7.98 16.71 9.19
CA ASP A 57 -9.39 16.84 8.79
C ASP A 57 -9.61 16.78 7.27
N PHE A 58 -8.65 17.22 6.47
CA PHE A 58 -8.71 17.15 5.01
C PHE A 58 -8.85 15.71 4.48
N TYR A 59 -8.45 14.73 5.28
CA TYR A 59 -8.51 13.30 4.92
C TYR A 59 -9.84 12.64 5.27
N LYS A 60 -10.77 13.31 5.94
CA LYS A 60 -12.13 12.80 6.14
C LYS A 60 -12.83 12.54 4.81
N GLY A 61 -13.66 11.54 4.80
CA GLY A 61 -14.44 11.12 3.65
C GLY A 61 -15.48 10.09 4.03
N THR A 62 -16.16 9.55 3.04
CA THR A 62 -17.21 8.54 3.23
C THR A 62 -16.82 7.24 2.55
N VAL A 63 -17.31 6.13 3.10
CA VAL A 63 -17.16 4.79 2.50
C VAL A 63 -18.52 4.25 2.14
N LYS A 64 -18.63 3.62 0.98
CA LYS A 64 -19.80 2.87 0.50
C LYS A 64 -19.40 1.44 0.17
N GLY A 65 -20.28 0.50 0.43
CA GLY A 65 -20.05 -0.93 0.22
C GLY A 65 -19.77 -1.64 1.53
N ASP A 66 -18.69 -2.38 1.61
CA ASP A 66 -18.29 -3.06 2.83
C ASP A 66 -17.83 -2.03 3.89
N PRO A 67 -17.97 -2.35 5.17
CA PRO A 67 -17.42 -1.53 6.25
C PRO A 67 -15.92 -1.33 6.09
N TYR A 68 -15.47 -0.10 6.35
CA TYR A 68 -14.06 0.26 6.34
C TYR A 68 -13.78 1.32 7.40
N PHE A 69 -12.53 1.50 7.75
CA PHE A 69 -12.08 2.48 8.73
C PHE A 69 -12.31 3.92 8.25
N GLY A 70 -12.37 4.87 9.17
CA GLY A 70 -12.37 6.29 8.81
C GLY A 70 -11.17 6.63 7.95
N LEU A 71 -11.38 7.28 6.82
CA LEU A 71 -10.30 7.57 5.87
C LEU A 71 -9.22 8.48 6.44
N ASP A 72 -9.53 9.25 7.47
CA ASP A 72 -8.63 10.13 8.21
C ASP A 72 -7.79 9.39 9.27
N VAL A 73 -8.12 8.16 9.65
CA VAL A 73 -7.31 7.36 10.58
C VAL A 73 -6.39 6.36 9.88
N THR A 74 -6.65 6.07 8.60
CA THR A 74 -5.89 5.09 7.81
C THR A 74 -4.62 5.65 7.16
N ARG A 75 -4.39 6.96 7.26
CA ARG A 75 -3.29 7.68 6.62
C ARG A 75 -2.99 8.99 7.35
N LEU A 76 -1.79 9.52 7.20
CA LEU A 76 -1.32 10.70 7.92
C LEU A 76 -0.92 11.83 6.95
N ARG A 77 -1.27 13.08 7.32
CA ARG A 77 -1.05 14.28 6.50
C ARG A 77 -0.08 15.23 7.18
N PHE A 78 1.20 14.82 7.19
CA PHE A 78 2.36 15.63 7.58
C PHE A 78 3.64 15.00 7.02
N LEU A 79 4.78 15.66 7.15
CA LEU A 79 6.06 15.24 6.59
C LEU A 79 6.37 13.77 6.90
N GLY A 80 6.61 12.98 5.86
CA GLY A 80 6.80 11.52 5.94
C GLY A 80 5.54 10.72 5.66
N GLY A 81 4.35 11.36 5.68
CA GLY A 81 3.06 10.70 5.39
C GLY A 81 2.82 9.49 6.27
N SER A 82 2.19 8.46 5.73
CA SER A 82 1.82 7.24 6.49
C SER A 82 2.99 6.39 6.96
N SER A 83 4.26 6.69 6.56
CA SER A 83 5.42 6.06 7.20
C SER A 83 5.53 6.42 8.68
N ASN A 84 4.82 7.44 9.16
CA ASN A 84 4.85 7.84 10.56
C ASN A 84 4.06 6.92 11.51
N HIS A 85 3.22 6.00 10.98
CA HIS A 85 2.46 5.04 11.79
C HIS A 85 2.56 3.58 11.31
N TRP A 86 3.36 3.29 10.29
CA TRP A 86 3.49 1.92 9.78
C TRP A 86 4.25 0.99 10.75
N ALA A 87 4.01 -0.32 10.65
CA ALA A 87 4.64 -1.33 11.50
C ALA A 87 6.03 -1.77 11.03
N GLY A 88 6.42 -1.42 9.81
CA GLY A 88 7.76 -1.72 9.28
C GLY A 88 7.92 -3.07 8.58
N TRP A 89 6.86 -3.86 8.39
CA TRP A 89 6.96 -5.12 7.66
C TRP A 89 7.23 -4.90 6.17
N CYS A 90 8.28 -5.55 5.67
CA CYS A 90 8.83 -5.35 4.33
C CYS A 90 9.02 -6.66 3.58
N ARG A 91 8.52 -6.69 2.36
CA ARG A 91 8.83 -7.66 1.32
C ARG A 91 8.44 -7.01 -0.02
N VAL A 92 9.20 -7.24 -1.06
CA VAL A 92 8.82 -6.80 -2.42
C VAL A 92 7.77 -7.76 -2.97
N LEU A 93 6.86 -7.28 -3.80
CA LEU A 93 5.88 -8.11 -4.52
C LEU A 93 6.57 -9.32 -5.18
N ASP A 94 5.92 -10.46 -5.13
CA ASP A 94 6.41 -11.69 -5.74
C ASP A 94 6.34 -11.61 -7.28
N ALA A 95 7.14 -12.41 -7.98
CA ALA A 95 7.15 -12.41 -9.45
C ALA A 95 5.75 -12.69 -10.04
N VAL A 96 5.00 -13.60 -9.43
CA VAL A 96 3.64 -13.97 -9.84
C VAL A 96 2.63 -12.81 -9.74
N ASP A 97 2.91 -11.81 -8.89
CA ASP A 97 2.03 -10.64 -8.76
C ASP A 97 2.11 -9.73 -10.00
N PHE A 98 3.22 -9.79 -10.74
CA PHE A 98 3.38 -9.03 -11.99
C PHE A 98 2.76 -9.72 -13.21
N GLU A 99 2.46 -11.00 -13.10
CA GLU A 99 1.95 -11.80 -14.21
C GLU A 99 0.42 -11.67 -14.38
N ALA A 100 -0.04 -11.76 -15.62
CA ALA A 100 -1.47 -11.86 -15.89
C ALA A 100 -1.98 -13.26 -15.50
N LYS A 101 -2.95 -13.30 -14.61
CA LYS A 101 -3.59 -14.54 -14.15
C LYS A 101 -4.90 -14.76 -14.89
N PRO A 102 -5.10 -15.85 -15.64
CA PRO A 102 -6.32 -16.05 -16.47
C PRO A 102 -7.63 -16.01 -15.66
N HIS A 103 -7.58 -16.37 -14.38
CA HIS A 103 -8.73 -16.37 -13.47
C HIS A 103 -8.90 -15.06 -12.70
N VAL A 104 -7.99 -14.09 -12.86
CA VAL A 104 -8.06 -12.76 -12.24
C VAL A 104 -8.17 -11.72 -13.35
N PRO A 105 -9.38 -11.28 -13.70
CA PRO A 105 -9.57 -10.26 -14.73
C PRO A 105 -8.76 -8.99 -14.43
N ASP A 106 -8.26 -8.37 -15.49
CA ASP A 106 -7.47 -7.13 -15.41
C ASP A 106 -6.20 -7.22 -14.55
N SER A 107 -5.69 -8.43 -14.23
CA SER A 107 -4.37 -8.62 -13.63
C SER A 107 -3.24 -8.47 -14.65
N GLY A 108 -2.01 -8.43 -14.16
CA GLY A 108 -0.79 -8.30 -14.97
C GLY A 108 -0.31 -6.86 -15.11
N TRP A 109 0.98 -6.67 -14.84
CA TRP A 109 1.66 -5.39 -14.95
C TRP A 109 2.35 -5.26 -16.32
N PRO A 110 2.57 -4.06 -16.85
CA PRO A 110 3.39 -3.84 -18.06
C PRO A 110 4.89 -3.93 -17.78
N ILE A 111 5.28 -4.15 -16.52
CA ILE A 111 6.65 -4.37 -16.06
C ILE A 111 6.76 -5.72 -15.34
N LYS A 112 7.98 -6.21 -15.15
CA LYS A 112 8.28 -7.45 -14.44
C LYS A 112 8.92 -7.16 -13.07
N ARG A 113 8.94 -8.15 -12.20
CA ARG A 113 9.67 -8.11 -10.93
C ARG A 113 11.14 -7.74 -11.13
N THR A 114 11.77 -8.25 -12.21
CA THR A 114 13.16 -7.96 -12.58
C THR A 114 13.44 -6.49 -12.92
N ASP A 115 12.42 -5.71 -13.30
CA ASP A 115 12.56 -4.27 -13.54
C ASP A 115 12.76 -3.46 -12.24
N LEU A 116 12.50 -4.08 -11.08
CA LEU A 116 12.72 -3.47 -9.76
C LEU A 116 14.03 -3.91 -9.11
N GLU A 117 14.62 -5.03 -9.54
CA GLU A 117 15.84 -5.59 -8.94
C GLU A 117 17.03 -4.61 -8.88
N PRO A 118 17.29 -3.78 -9.90
CA PRO A 118 18.39 -2.82 -9.86
C PRO A 118 18.29 -1.79 -8.72
N PHE A 119 17.13 -1.62 -8.14
CA PHE A 119 16.87 -0.62 -7.10
C PHE A 119 16.85 -1.20 -5.68
N LEU A 120 16.89 -2.53 -5.51
CA LEU A 120 16.63 -3.18 -4.22
C LEU A 120 17.72 -2.87 -3.17
N ASP A 121 18.97 -2.73 -3.56
CA ASP A 121 20.04 -2.36 -2.61
C ASP A 121 19.75 -0.98 -2.00
N LYS A 122 19.37 0.00 -2.83
CA LYS A 122 18.94 1.32 -2.33
C LYS A 122 17.68 1.25 -1.46
N VAL A 123 16.73 0.38 -1.80
CA VAL A 123 15.53 0.14 -0.98
C VAL A 123 15.94 -0.38 0.39
N HIS A 124 16.86 -1.33 0.45
CA HIS A 124 17.38 -1.88 1.71
C HIS A 124 18.01 -0.79 2.57
N ASP A 125 18.87 0.05 1.99
CA ASP A 125 19.50 1.17 2.70
C ASP A 125 18.47 2.19 3.21
N MET A 126 17.49 2.53 2.39
CA MET A 126 16.45 3.50 2.74
C MET A 126 15.55 3.02 3.86
N LEU A 127 15.20 1.74 3.86
CA LEU A 127 14.32 1.10 4.84
C LEU A 127 15.08 0.41 5.98
N GLU A 128 16.42 0.46 5.97
CA GLU A 128 17.29 -0.19 6.97
C GLU A 128 17.02 -1.69 7.10
N LEU A 129 16.89 -2.36 5.95
CA LEU A 129 16.60 -3.78 5.89
C LEU A 129 17.90 -4.60 5.85
N ILE A 130 17.86 -5.75 6.52
CA ILE A 130 18.84 -6.82 6.30
C ILE A 130 18.56 -7.52 4.97
N SER A 131 19.50 -8.32 4.49
CA SER A 131 19.30 -9.14 3.29
C SER A 131 18.17 -10.15 3.49
N PHE A 132 17.31 -10.30 2.47
CA PHE A 132 16.27 -11.34 2.47
C PHE A 132 16.89 -12.73 2.36
N LYS A 133 16.38 -13.66 3.15
CA LYS A 133 16.66 -15.09 2.96
C LYS A 133 15.83 -15.62 1.80
N PRO A 134 16.35 -16.58 1.04
CA PRO A 134 15.56 -17.28 0.02
C PRO A 134 14.31 -17.93 0.64
N ASP A 135 13.21 -17.90 -0.10
CA ASP A 135 12.01 -18.66 0.26
C ASP A 135 12.33 -20.15 0.34
N LYS A 136 11.71 -20.85 1.30
CA LYS A 136 11.90 -22.27 1.51
C LYS A 136 10.60 -23.03 1.17
N PRO A 137 10.62 -24.01 0.27
CA PRO A 137 9.46 -24.86 0.03
C PRO A 137 9.16 -25.68 1.30
N ILE A 138 7.90 -25.64 1.73
CA ILE A 138 7.36 -26.54 2.76
C ILE A 138 6.69 -27.73 2.07
N SER A 139 6.08 -27.50 0.92
CA SER A 139 5.56 -28.47 -0.03
C SER A 139 5.67 -27.89 -1.44
N ASP A 140 5.16 -28.62 -2.44
CA ASP A 140 5.05 -28.09 -3.82
C ASP A 140 4.11 -26.86 -3.88
N ASP A 141 3.16 -26.77 -2.96
CA ASP A 141 2.09 -25.79 -2.96
C ASP A 141 2.37 -24.58 -2.04
N ILE A 142 3.09 -24.78 -0.93
CA ILE A 142 3.32 -23.77 0.11
C ILE A 142 4.81 -23.59 0.37
N ARG A 143 5.22 -22.34 0.48
CA ARG A 143 6.57 -21.94 0.85
C ARG A 143 6.56 -21.09 2.12
N TRP A 144 7.57 -21.25 2.95
CA TRP A 144 7.92 -20.29 3.97
C TRP A 144 8.55 -19.06 3.29
N VAL A 145 8.13 -17.88 3.69
CA VAL A 145 8.63 -16.61 3.17
C VAL A 145 9.09 -15.71 4.31
N GLN A 146 10.14 -14.93 4.07
CA GLN A 146 10.59 -13.97 5.05
C GLN A 146 9.92 -12.62 4.81
N LEU A 147 9.26 -12.08 5.83
CA LEU A 147 8.98 -10.66 5.96
C LEU A 147 10.03 -10.06 6.90
N ILE A 148 10.74 -9.02 6.44
CA ILE A 148 11.74 -8.34 7.25
C ILE A 148 11.10 -7.13 7.91
N LYS A 149 11.41 -6.92 9.17
CA LYS A 149 10.94 -5.74 9.88
C LYS A 149 11.99 -4.64 9.81
N SER A 150 11.67 -3.56 9.09
CA SER A 150 12.35 -2.28 9.21
C SER A 150 12.24 -1.79 10.66
N PRO A 151 13.21 -1.02 11.20
CA PRO A 151 13.03 -0.34 12.49
C PRO A 151 11.90 0.72 12.45
N ALA A 152 10.93 0.52 11.55
CA ALA A 152 9.81 1.40 11.25
C ALA A 152 10.28 2.83 10.89
N VAL A 153 11.18 2.89 9.91
CA VAL A 153 11.78 4.16 9.42
C VAL A 153 10.70 5.19 9.13
N ARG A 154 10.80 6.35 9.79
CA ARG A 154 9.96 7.53 9.56
C ARG A 154 10.64 8.38 8.51
N PHE A 155 10.11 8.41 7.28
CA PHE A 155 10.76 9.07 6.14
C PHE A 155 10.99 10.57 6.39
N GLY A 156 10.01 11.24 6.98
CA GLY A 156 10.11 12.66 7.31
C GLY A 156 11.23 12.94 8.32
N GLU A 157 11.39 12.08 9.31
CA GLU A 157 12.44 12.20 10.34
C GLU A 157 13.81 11.85 9.75
N LYS A 158 13.93 10.68 9.11
CA LYS A 158 15.20 10.18 8.58
C LYS A 158 15.84 11.12 7.56
N PHE A 159 15.05 11.67 6.64
CA PHE A 159 15.57 12.44 5.51
C PHE A 159 15.47 13.97 5.69
N ARG A 160 14.91 14.47 6.79
CA ARG A 160 14.73 15.91 7.04
C ARG A 160 16.03 16.69 7.01
N GLU A 161 17.07 16.19 7.64
CA GLU A 161 18.36 16.87 7.69
C GLU A 161 19.00 16.96 6.31
N GLU A 162 19.02 15.85 5.56
CA GLU A 162 19.51 15.80 4.18
C GLU A 162 18.75 16.79 3.29
N ILE A 163 17.42 16.79 3.34
CA ILE A 163 16.56 17.71 2.58
C ILE A 163 16.85 19.16 2.98
N SER A 164 17.00 19.44 4.27
CA SER A 164 17.27 20.81 4.75
C SER A 164 18.56 21.39 4.23
N LYS A 165 19.61 20.56 4.09
CA LYS A 165 20.94 20.91 3.59
C LYS A 165 21.03 20.89 2.07
N SER A 166 20.09 20.26 1.38
CA SER A 166 20.11 20.17 -0.08
C SER A 166 19.89 21.53 -0.71
N GLY A 167 20.78 21.92 -1.62
CA GLY A 167 20.58 23.10 -2.49
C GLY A 167 19.65 22.81 -3.68
N LYS A 168 19.19 21.56 -3.84
CA LYS A 168 18.39 21.09 -4.97
C LYS A 168 16.95 20.73 -4.59
N ILE A 169 16.64 20.60 -3.29
CA ILE A 169 15.27 20.33 -2.82
C ILE A 169 14.76 21.53 -2.03
N ALA A 170 13.65 22.08 -2.49
CA ALA A 170 12.80 23.01 -1.76
C ALA A 170 11.60 22.26 -1.22
N LEU A 171 11.64 21.83 0.04
CA LEU A 171 10.49 21.28 0.75
C LEU A 171 9.60 22.43 1.24
N VAL A 172 8.35 22.44 0.78
CA VAL A 172 7.38 23.49 1.12
C VAL A 172 6.26 22.87 1.94
N LEU A 173 6.27 23.15 3.24
CA LEU A 173 5.30 22.63 4.21
C LEU A 173 4.01 23.48 4.21
N ASN A 174 2.96 22.95 4.85
CA ASN A 174 1.68 23.61 5.01
C ASN A 174 1.10 24.18 3.69
N THR A 175 1.43 23.50 2.57
CA THR A 175 1.09 23.92 1.23
C THR A 175 0.40 22.80 0.47
N TYR A 176 -0.89 22.94 0.26
CA TYR A 176 -1.74 21.99 -0.42
C TYR A 176 -1.83 22.30 -1.93
N VAL A 177 -1.49 21.33 -2.77
CA VAL A 177 -1.76 21.37 -4.20
C VAL A 177 -3.21 20.94 -4.41
N THR A 178 -4.09 21.89 -4.72
CA THR A 178 -5.53 21.65 -4.84
C THR A 178 -5.92 21.04 -6.17
N ASP A 179 -5.28 21.47 -7.24
CA ASP A 179 -5.51 20.96 -8.59
C ASP A 179 -4.34 21.30 -9.54
N LEU A 180 -4.29 20.59 -10.66
CA LEU A 180 -3.36 20.81 -11.75
C LEU A 180 -4.09 21.48 -12.91
N VAL A 181 -3.39 22.35 -13.63
CA VAL A 181 -3.88 23.03 -14.84
C VAL A 181 -3.25 22.36 -16.06
N GLY A 182 -4.06 21.71 -16.87
CA GLY A 182 -3.59 20.99 -18.07
C GLY A 182 -4.52 21.22 -19.27
N ASP A 183 -3.99 20.96 -20.46
CA ASP A 183 -4.65 21.16 -21.75
C ASP A 183 -4.92 19.86 -22.54
N GLY A 184 -4.75 18.70 -21.88
CA GLY A 184 -4.87 17.39 -22.49
C GLY A 184 -3.57 16.84 -23.08
N LYS A 185 -2.50 17.64 -23.08
CA LYS A 185 -1.18 17.26 -23.53
C LYS A 185 -0.10 17.58 -22.49
N ARG A 186 -0.20 18.72 -21.81
CA ARG A 186 0.76 19.16 -20.79
C ARG A 186 0.06 19.76 -19.58
N VAL A 187 0.66 19.55 -18.42
CA VAL A 187 0.38 20.35 -17.22
C VAL A 187 1.22 21.63 -17.32
N SER A 188 0.56 22.78 -17.25
CA SER A 188 1.21 24.10 -17.26
C SER A 188 1.58 24.57 -15.86
N SER A 189 0.71 24.30 -14.86
CA SER A 189 0.91 24.72 -13.47
C SER A 189 0.16 23.83 -12.48
N ALA A 190 0.54 23.94 -11.20
CA ALA A 190 -0.21 23.41 -10.06
C ALA A 190 -0.74 24.59 -9.23
N ARG A 191 -2.03 24.54 -8.82
CA ARG A 191 -2.64 25.51 -7.92
C ARG A 191 -2.35 25.16 -6.48
N LEU A 192 -1.97 26.16 -5.72
CA LEU A 192 -1.55 26.04 -4.34
C LEU A 192 -2.55 26.73 -3.40
N TRP A 193 -2.69 26.16 -2.21
CA TRP A 193 -3.49 26.71 -1.12
C TRP A 193 -2.76 26.54 0.22
N SER A 194 -2.89 27.52 1.12
CA SER A 194 -2.44 27.41 2.51
C SER A 194 -3.46 28.02 3.47
N ASN A 195 -3.41 27.64 4.75
CA ASN A 195 -4.31 28.15 5.80
C ASN A 195 -4.26 29.68 6.00
N GLY A 196 -3.21 30.36 5.55
CA GLY A 196 -3.05 31.80 5.63
C GLY A 196 -3.76 32.58 4.52
N GLY A 197 -4.50 31.88 3.63
CA GLY A 197 -5.13 32.50 2.46
C GLY A 197 -4.17 32.76 1.30
N ASP A 198 -2.89 32.50 1.47
CA ASP A 198 -1.91 32.53 0.38
C ASP A 198 -2.23 31.41 -0.60
N GLY A 199 -2.29 31.76 -1.86
CA GLY A 199 -2.58 30.82 -2.94
C GLY A 199 -1.72 31.14 -4.16
N GLY A 200 -2.13 30.65 -5.31
CA GLY A 200 -1.55 30.93 -6.60
C GLY A 200 -1.08 29.69 -7.32
N GLU A 201 -0.26 29.86 -8.32
CA GLU A 201 0.19 28.78 -9.17
C GLU A 201 1.70 28.67 -9.18
N ILE A 202 2.19 27.45 -9.41
CA ILE A 202 3.59 27.15 -9.69
C ILE A 202 3.69 26.39 -11.01
N ALA A 203 4.60 26.85 -11.87
CA ALA A 203 4.94 26.17 -13.11
C ALA A 203 6.25 25.37 -12.96
N ALA A 204 6.35 24.26 -13.65
CA ALA A 204 7.57 23.48 -13.78
C ALA A 204 7.59 22.70 -15.10
N PRO A 205 8.77 22.32 -15.62
CA PRO A 205 8.88 21.43 -16.77
C PRO A 205 8.18 20.08 -16.58
N ALA A 206 8.20 19.51 -15.38
CA ALA A 206 7.55 18.23 -15.06
C ALA A 206 6.84 18.27 -13.69
N PHE A 207 5.80 17.43 -13.57
CA PHE A 207 4.98 17.29 -12.37
C PHE A 207 4.89 15.82 -11.96
N VAL A 208 4.99 15.54 -10.65
CA VAL A 208 4.81 14.23 -10.05
C VAL A 208 3.75 14.30 -8.95
N VAL A 209 2.72 13.47 -9.06
CA VAL A 209 1.69 13.31 -8.03
C VAL A 209 2.07 12.10 -7.17
N ALA A 210 2.35 12.32 -5.89
CA ALA A 210 2.83 11.31 -4.93
C ALA A 210 2.13 11.41 -3.56
N THR A 211 0.83 11.70 -3.57
CA THR A 211 0.00 11.96 -2.38
C THR A 211 -0.62 10.70 -1.76
N GLY A 212 -0.29 9.52 -2.30
CA GLY A 212 -0.74 8.21 -1.80
C GLY A 212 -1.96 7.66 -2.51
N GLY A 213 -2.33 6.42 -2.15
CA GLY A 213 -3.29 5.59 -2.89
C GLY A 213 -4.71 6.13 -3.03
N LEU A 214 -5.13 7.07 -2.18
CA LEU A 214 -6.43 7.72 -2.25
C LEU A 214 -6.35 9.13 -2.83
N GLU A 215 -5.41 9.95 -2.31
CA GLU A 215 -5.32 11.37 -2.69
C GLU A 215 -4.81 11.58 -4.12
N ASN A 216 -4.00 10.67 -4.68
CA ASN A 216 -3.63 10.75 -6.10
C ASN A 216 -4.87 10.75 -7.00
N SER A 217 -5.81 9.84 -6.74
CA SER A 217 -7.08 9.78 -7.45
C SER A 217 -7.93 11.03 -7.23
N ARG A 218 -8.03 11.50 -5.97
CA ARG A 218 -8.81 12.70 -5.62
C ARG A 218 -8.30 13.94 -6.35
N LEU A 219 -6.99 14.18 -6.31
CA LEU A 219 -6.36 15.32 -6.96
C LEU A 219 -6.61 15.30 -8.48
N LEU A 220 -6.42 14.15 -9.12
CA LEU A 220 -6.58 14.04 -10.57
C LEU A 220 -8.03 14.10 -11.02
N LEU A 221 -8.98 13.49 -10.28
CA LEU A 221 -10.41 13.60 -10.54
C LEU A 221 -10.87 15.06 -10.45
N TRP A 222 -10.44 15.80 -9.42
CA TRP A 222 -10.79 17.20 -9.25
C TRP A 222 -10.15 18.07 -10.33
N SER A 223 -8.89 17.85 -10.65
CA SER A 223 -8.20 18.56 -11.75
C SER A 223 -8.92 18.35 -13.09
N ASN A 224 -9.35 17.14 -13.38
CA ASN A 224 -10.09 16.81 -14.60
C ASN A 224 -11.45 17.53 -14.66
N GLN A 225 -12.19 17.60 -13.54
CA GLN A 225 -13.44 18.37 -13.51
C GLN A 225 -13.21 19.86 -13.80
N LYS A 226 -12.09 20.43 -13.35
CA LYS A 226 -11.77 21.84 -13.57
C LYS A 226 -11.21 22.15 -14.95
N THR A 227 -10.64 21.16 -15.64
CA THR A 227 -9.94 21.32 -16.92
C THR A 227 -10.59 20.56 -18.08
N ALA A 228 -11.81 20.06 -17.92
CA ALA A 228 -12.50 19.22 -18.91
C ALA A 228 -11.62 18.05 -19.41
N ASN A 229 -11.08 17.26 -18.48
CA ASN A 229 -10.12 16.16 -18.71
C ASN A 229 -8.74 16.60 -19.26
N GLY A 230 -8.35 17.83 -19.00
CA GLY A 230 -7.06 18.36 -19.45
C GLY A 230 -5.83 17.80 -18.71
N VAL A 231 -6.01 16.97 -17.65
CA VAL A 231 -4.92 16.40 -16.86
C VAL A 231 -4.80 14.88 -17.05
N VAL A 232 -5.91 14.17 -17.17
CA VAL A 232 -5.99 12.75 -17.54
C VAL A 232 -6.93 12.65 -18.73
N PRO A 233 -6.42 12.70 -19.97
CA PRO A 233 -7.26 12.73 -21.17
C PRO A 233 -8.12 11.49 -21.38
N GLU A 234 -7.62 10.32 -20.94
CA GLU A 234 -8.32 9.03 -20.96
C GLU A 234 -8.73 8.62 -19.54
N PRO A 235 -9.82 9.20 -19.00
CA PRO A 235 -10.13 9.10 -17.57
C PRO A 235 -10.91 7.83 -17.18
N ALA A 236 -11.15 6.89 -18.09
CA ALA A 236 -12.01 5.73 -17.83
C ALA A 236 -11.57 4.88 -16.63
N ALA A 237 -10.26 4.74 -16.42
CA ALA A 237 -9.66 4.00 -15.30
C ALA A 237 -9.33 4.88 -14.09
N LEU A 238 -9.49 6.21 -14.18
CA LEU A 238 -9.13 7.12 -13.09
C LEU A 238 -10.04 6.93 -11.88
N GLY A 239 -9.42 6.69 -10.73
CA GLY A 239 -10.09 6.36 -9.49
C GLY A 239 -10.51 4.89 -9.37
N ARG A 240 -10.51 4.11 -10.47
CA ARG A 240 -10.97 2.72 -10.53
C ARG A 240 -9.89 1.72 -10.10
N TYR A 241 -10.31 0.46 -9.89
CA TYR A 241 -9.42 -0.64 -9.49
C TYR A 241 -8.70 -0.36 -8.16
N TRP A 242 -9.37 0.31 -7.24
CA TRP A 242 -8.81 0.53 -5.91
C TRP A 242 -8.81 -0.78 -5.12
N MET A 243 -7.73 -1.04 -4.37
CA MET A 243 -7.49 -2.29 -3.66
C MET A 243 -6.96 -2.01 -2.25
N GLU A 244 -7.27 -2.94 -1.35
CA GLU A 244 -6.73 -3.06 0.00
C GLU A 244 -6.17 -4.49 0.18
N HIS A 245 -5.54 -4.78 1.30
CA HIS A 245 -5.26 -6.15 1.75
C HIS A 245 -6.25 -6.54 2.85
N PRO A 246 -7.34 -7.27 2.51
CA PRO A 246 -8.22 -7.83 3.52
C PRO A 246 -7.44 -8.79 4.43
N GLN A 247 -7.50 -8.58 5.75
CA GLN A 247 -6.78 -9.39 6.72
C GLN A 247 -7.72 -9.86 7.81
N PHE A 248 -7.72 -11.17 8.06
CA PHE A 248 -8.60 -11.78 9.05
C PHE A 248 -7.87 -12.84 9.85
N GLU A 249 -8.34 -13.08 11.06
CA GLU A 249 -8.08 -14.32 11.76
C GLU A 249 -8.86 -15.44 11.05
N GLY A 250 -8.14 -16.35 10.41
CA GLY A 250 -8.71 -17.39 9.56
C GLY A 250 -8.82 -18.74 10.27
N GLY A 251 -8.14 -18.91 11.41
CA GLY A 251 -8.13 -20.17 12.14
C GLY A 251 -7.01 -20.29 13.16
N ASP A 252 -6.89 -21.50 13.68
CA ASP A 252 -5.84 -21.90 14.60
C ASP A 252 -5.08 -23.12 14.06
N ALA A 253 -3.85 -23.32 14.53
CA ALA A 253 -3.06 -24.51 14.23
C ALA A 253 -2.51 -25.18 15.47
N ILE A 254 -2.42 -26.52 15.41
CA ILE A 254 -1.54 -27.31 16.26
C ILE A 254 -0.30 -27.65 15.44
N LEU A 255 0.86 -27.39 16.00
CA LEU A 255 2.12 -27.73 15.39
C LEU A 255 2.77 -28.89 16.15
N PHE A 256 3.16 -29.93 15.41
CA PHE A 256 3.88 -31.06 15.94
C PHE A 256 5.39 -30.90 15.76
N ASP A 257 5.78 -30.23 14.67
CA ASP A 257 7.16 -29.96 14.33
C ASP A 257 7.25 -28.63 13.59
N THR A 258 8.14 -27.77 14.04
CA THR A 258 8.42 -26.45 13.44
C THR A 258 9.81 -26.35 12.79
N SER A 259 10.52 -27.47 12.68
CA SER A 259 11.90 -27.51 12.17
C SER A 259 12.05 -27.12 10.71
N MET A 260 10.96 -27.19 9.91
CA MET A 260 10.98 -26.86 8.49
C MET A 260 10.88 -25.36 8.20
N PHE A 261 10.52 -24.52 9.16
CA PHE A 261 10.38 -23.08 8.98
C PHE A 261 11.00 -22.30 10.13
N GLU A 262 11.27 -21.03 9.89
CA GLU A 262 11.89 -20.16 10.87
C GLU A 262 10.85 -19.16 11.41
N HIS A 263 10.94 -18.88 12.70
CA HIS A 263 10.23 -17.80 13.34
C HIS A 263 11.10 -16.55 13.37
N ASP A 264 10.46 -15.38 13.31
CA ASP A 264 11.15 -14.14 13.58
C ASP A 264 11.44 -13.93 15.08
N ALA A 265 12.01 -12.77 15.43
CA ALA A 265 12.38 -12.46 16.81
C ALA A 265 11.19 -12.36 17.78
N VAL A 266 9.95 -12.29 17.28
CA VAL A 266 8.70 -12.20 18.08
C VAL A 266 7.86 -13.48 17.98
N GLY A 267 8.39 -14.57 17.39
CA GLY A 267 7.73 -15.86 17.32
C GLY A 267 6.72 -15.99 16.18
N GLU A 268 6.91 -15.24 15.09
CA GLU A 268 6.03 -15.27 13.93
C GLU A 268 6.68 -15.96 12.73
N ALA A 269 5.90 -16.73 12.00
CA ALA A 269 6.31 -17.34 10.73
C ALA A 269 5.32 -16.96 9.62
N PHE A 270 5.83 -16.81 8.40
CA PHE A 270 5.02 -16.39 7.27
C PHE A 270 5.09 -17.42 6.14
N PHE A 271 3.94 -17.67 5.54
CA PHE A 271 3.78 -18.64 4.46
C PHE A 271 3.02 -18.00 3.29
N SER A 272 3.35 -18.46 2.08
CA SER A 272 2.72 -17.99 0.85
C SER A 272 2.55 -19.16 -0.11
N PRO A 273 1.56 -19.16 -1.01
CA PRO A 273 1.41 -20.21 -2.01
C PRO A 273 2.55 -20.16 -3.03
N SER A 274 2.79 -21.29 -3.70
CA SER A 274 3.58 -21.32 -4.93
C SER A 274 2.80 -20.69 -6.09
N ALA A 275 3.50 -20.30 -7.15
CA ALA A 275 2.85 -19.77 -8.36
C ALA A 275 1.96 -20.83 -9.03
N GLU A 276 2.39 -22.09 -8.99
CA GLU A 276 1.67 -23.25 -9.49
C GLU A 276 0.35 -23.43 -8.74
N ALA A 277 0.37 -23.42 -7.41
CA ALA A 277 -0.83 -23.53 -6.56
C ALA A 277 -1.83 -22.37 -6.82
N ILE A 278 -1.35 -21.14 -7.02
CA ILE A 278 -2.19 -19.99 -7.39
C ILE A 278 -2.94 -20.30 -8.69
N GLY A 279 -2.25 -20.80 -9.70
CA GLY A 279 -2.84 -21.13 -11.00
C GLY A 279 -3.81 -22.30 -10.97
N GLU A 280 -3.40 -23.42 -10.37
CA GLU A 280 -4.18 -24.67 -10.33
C GLU A 280 -5.46 -24.54 -9.49
N ARG A 281 -5.37 -23.87 -8.35
CA ARG A 281 -6.50 -23.66 -7.44
C ARG A 281 -7.27 -22.37 -7.72
N LYS A 282 -6.84 -21.57 -8.73
CA LYS A 282 -7.44 -20.29 -9.12
C LYS A 282 -7.54 -19.31 -7.95
N LEU A 283 -6.43 -19.15 -7.24
CA LEU A 283 -6.34 -18.28 -6.07
C LEU A 283 -5.81 -16.89 -6.44
N LEU A 284 -6.12 -15.92 -5.62
CA LEU A 284 -5.29 -14.72 -5.46
C LEU A 284 -4.03 -15.08 -4.69
N ASN A 285 -3.01 -14.21 -4.70
CA ASN A 285 -1.88 -14.39 -3.81
C ASN A 285 -2.31 -14.12 -2.35
N PHE A 286 -1.77 -14.87 -1.40
CA PHE A 286 -2.07 -14.68 0.01
C PHE A 286 -0.85 -14.95 0.90
N GLY A 287 -0.87 -14.37 2.09
CA GLY A 287 0.08 -14.63 3.14
C GLY A 287 -0.61 -15.19 4.38
N ILE A 288 -0.09 -16.27 4.93
CA ILE A 288 -0.49 -16.75 6.24
C ILE A 288 0.59 -16.34 7.23
N ARG A 289 0.19 -15.57 8.24
CA ARG A 289 1.00 -15.24 9.40
C ARG A 289 0.60 -16.16 10.54
N LEU A 290 1.52 -17.00 10.94
CA LEU A 290 1.38 -17.90 12.07
C LEU A 290 2.02 -17.26 13.29
N ILE A 291 1.24 -17.13 14.37
CA ILE A 291 1.69 -16.56 15.64
C ILE A 291 1.58 -17.64 16.69
N GLU A 292 2.71 -18.11 17.19
CA GLU A 292 2.72 -19.03 18.32
C GLU A 292 2.30 -18.32 19.60
N GLN A 293 1.40 -18.95 20.35
CA GLN A 293 0.97 -18.49 21.66
C GLN A 293 1.77 -19.22 22.73
N PRO A 294 2.77 -18.62 23.34
CA PRO A 294 3.49 -19.24 24.43
C PRO A 294 2.63 -19.21 25.71
N TYR A 295 1.80 -20.22 25.89
CA TYR A 295 1.08 -20.41 27.15
C TYR A 295 2.01 -21.09 28.17
N PRO A 296 2.34 -20.49 29.32
CA PRO A 296 3.14 -21.15 30.33
C PRO A 296 2.31 -22.12 31.18
N GLY A 297 2.91 -23.27 31.53
CA GLY A 297 2.40 -24.19 32.55
C GLY A 297 1.02 -24.82 32.22
N LEU A 298 0.07 -24.74 33.14
CA LEU A 298 -1.25 -25.36 33.01
C LEU A 298 -2.04 -24.85 31.78
N LYS A 299 -1.85 -23.60 31.39
CA LYS A 299 -2.49 -23.03 30.20
C LYS A 299 -2.01 -23.72 28.90
N ALA A 300 -0.75 -24.11 28.81
CA ALA A 300 -0.23 -24.86 27.68
C ALA A 300 -0.90 -26.26 27.58
N MET A 301 -1.04 -26.95 28.70
CA MET A 301 -1.74 -28.25 28.72
C MET A 301 -3.21 -28.13 28.32
N ILE A 302 -3.88 -27.08 28.74
CA ILE A 302 -5.30 -26.85 28.39
C ILE A 302 -5.43 -26.43 26.92
N ALA A 303 -4.51 -25.59 26.39
CA ALA A 303 -4.45 -25.25 24.98
C ALA A 303 -4.18 -26.50 24.10
N ASP A 304 -3.28 -27.39 24.53
CA ASP A 304 -3.05 -28.70 23.87
C ASP A 304 -4.30 -29.59 23.90
N LEU A 305 -5.05 -29.57 25.00
CA LEU A 305 -6.32 -30.29 25.12
C LEU A 305 -7.38 -29.70 24.18
N ALA A 306 -7.46 -28.36 24.09
CA ALA A 306 -8.35 -27.65 23.17
C ALA A 306 -8.11 -28.07 21.73
N CYS A 307 -6.87 -28.34 21.40
CA CYS A 307 -6.48 -28.78 20.08
C CYS A 307 -6.76 -30.27 19.80
N LYS A 308 -6.67 -31.13 20.82
CA LYS A 308 -6.84 -32.59 20.70
C LYS A 308 -8.29 -33.05 20.90
N ALA A 309 -9.06 -32.30 21.66
CA ALA A 309 -10.45 -32.57 22.01
C ALA A 309 -11.26 -31.28 22.14
N PRO A 310 -11.56 -30.61 21.03
CA PRO A 310 -12.17 -29.28 21.03
C PRO A 310 -13.48 -29.19 21.81
N GLU A 311 -14.37 -30.20 21.68
CA GLU A 311 -15.63 -30.21 22.40
C GLU A 311 -15.47 -30.26 23.93
N THR A 312 -14.47 -31.05 24.42
CA THR A 312 -14.17 -31.13 25.85
C THR A 312 -13.51 -29.83 26.37
N ALA A 313 -12.68 -29.24 25.55
CA ALA A 313 -12.01 -27.98 25.89
C ALA A 313 -12.96 -26.79 25.89
N GLU A 314 -13.93 -26.75 24.99
CA GLU A 314 -14.97 -25.71 24.95
C GLU A 314 -15.86 -25.77 26.18
N TRP A 315 -16.20 -26.99 26.63
CA TRP A 315 -16.91 -27.17 27.90
C TRP A 315 -16.11 -26.65 29.10
N VAL A 316 -14.80 -26.96 29.17
CA VAL A 316 -13.90 -26.45 30.22
C VAL A 316 -13.72 -24.94 30.13
N ALA A 317 -13.53 -24.40 28.93
CA ALA A 317 -13.35 -22.97 28.67
C ALA A 317 -14.58 -22.16 29.06
N THR A 318 -15.79 -22.65 28.70
CA THR A 318 -17.06 -22.02 29.06
C THR A 318 -17.22 -21.98 30.58
N GLY A 319 -16.82 -23.05 31.29
CA GLY A 319 -16.84 -23.11 32.76
C GLY A 319 -15.84 -22.15 33.42
N LEU A 320 -14.78 -21.75 32.73
CA LEU A 320 -13.75 -20.83 33.21
C LEU A 320 -13.94 -19.38 32.71
N GLY A 321 -14.98 -19.12 31.91
CA GLY A 321 -15.22 -17.80 31.30
C GLY A 321 -14.11 -17.34 30.34
N GLN A 322 -13.36 -18.27 29.74
CA GLN A 322 -12.25 -17.99 28.83
C GLN A 322 -12.43 -18.75 27.51
N HIS A 323 -12.13 -18.07 26.40
CA HIS A 323 -11.93 -18.77 25.13
C HIS A 323 -10.50 -19.31 25.08
N LEU A 324 -10.38 -20.65 25.07
CA LEU A 324 -9.08 -21.31 24.93
C LEU A 324 -8.81 -21.53 23.44
N ARG A 325 -7.75 -20.93 22.94
CA ARG A 325 -7.28 -21.07 21.57
C ARG A 325 -6.17 -22.11 21.49
N CYS A 326 -6.04 -22.74 20.33
CA CYS A 326 -4.92 -23.63 20.02
C CYS A 326 -3.55 -22.94 20.11
N ALA A 327 -2.48 -23.72 20.04
CA ALA A 327 -1.11 -23.25 20.28
C ALA A 327 -0.63 -22.16 19.29
N ALA A 328 -1.22 -22.05 18.10
CA ALA A 328 -0.88 -21.00 17.14
C ALA A 328 -2.13 -20.42 16.50
N GLN A 329 -2.12 -19.09 16.28
CA GLN A 329 -3.15 -18.36 15.54
C GLN A 329 -2.71 -18.19 14.09
N LEU A 330 -3.67 -18.26 13.17
CA LEU A 330 -3.47 -18.05 11.75
C LEU A 330 -4.17 -16.78 11.31
N TYR A 331 -3.40 -15.75 10.97
CA TYR A 331 -3.89 -14.58 10.27
C TYR A 331 -3.65 -14.73 8.78
N VAL A 332 -4.68 -14.47 7.99
CA VAL A 332 -4.57 -14.52 6.53
C VAL A 332 -4.73 -13.12 5.99
N GLY A 333 -3.69 -12.62 5.31
CA GLY A 333 -3.75 -11.41 4.51
C GLY A 333 -3.76 -11.79 3.03
N GLY A 334 -4.73 -11.28 2.29
CA GLY A 334 -4.91 -11.64 0.89
C GLY A 334 -4.71 -10.49 -0.08
N GLU A 335 -4.28 -10.82 -1.29
CA GLU A 335 -4.44 -9.95 -2.45
C GLU A 335 -5.93 -9.67 -2.65
N GLN A 336 -6.26 -8.41 -2.97
CA GLN A 336 -7.58 -8.09 -3.50
C GLN A 336 -7.52 -8.08 -5.03
N SER A 337 -8.52 -8.69 -5.66
CA SER A 337 -8.66 -8.66 -7.12
C SER A 337 -8.87 -7.22 -7.62
N PRO A 338 -8.25 -6.82 -8.75
CA PRO A 338 -8.43 -5.49 -9.32
C PRO A 338 -9.84 -5.33 -9.90
N GLY A 339 -10.81 -4.99 -9.05
CA GLY A 339 -12.20 -4.78 -9.43
C GLY A 339 -12.46 -3.36 -9.94
N PHE A 340 -13.02 -3.22 -11.13
CA PHE A 340 -13.37 -1.91 -11.72
C PHE A 340 -14.35 -1.12 -10.84
N ASP A 341 -15.26 -1.79 -10.14
CA ASP A 341 -16.28 -1.15 -9.30
C ASP A 341 -15.73 -0.64 -7.97
N ASN A 342 -14.59 -1.16 -7.51
CA ASN A 342 -13.87 -0.60 -6.38
C ASN A 342 -13.16 0.69 -6.81
N HIS A 343 -13.62 1.82 -6.28
CA HIS A 343 -13.13 3.10 -6.77
C HIS A 343 -13.20 4.25 -5.78
N VAL A 344 -12.31 5.19 -6.00
CA VAL A 344 -12.33 6.51 -5.38
C VAL A 344 -13.17 7.45 -6.25
N ALA A 345 -14.13 8.11 -5.65
CA ALA A 345 -14.94 9.15 -6.28
C ALA A 345 -14.87 10.45 -5.47
N LEU A 346 -15.24 11.56 -6.08
CA LEU A 346 -15.43 12.83 -5.38
C LEU A 346 -16.82 12.88 -4.76
N HIS A 347 -16.88 13.31 -3.49
CA HIS A 347 -18.16 13.49 -2.82
C HIS A 347 -18.98 14.60 -3.50
N PRO A 348 -20.28 14.41 -3.76
CA PRO A 348 -21.08 15.32 -4.57
C PRO A 348 -21.29 16.71 -3.93
N SER A 349 -21.24 16.82 -2.60
CA SER A 349 -21.55 18.06 -1.87
C SER A 349 -20.56 18.40 -0.75
N ASP A 350 -19.91 17.40 -0.13
CA ASP A 350 -18.98 17.63 0.98
C ASP A 350 -17.59 18.03 0.47
N LYS A 351 -17.03 19.09 1.05
CA LYS A 351 -15.74 19.66 0.65
C LYS A 351 -14.87 19.90 1.88
N ASP A 352 -13.57 19.91 1.66
CA ASP A 352 -12.60 20.33 2.66
C ASP A 352 -12.51 21.87 2.75
N ALA A 353 -11.67 22.36 3.67
CA ALA A 353 -11.50 23.79 3.90
C ALA A 353 -10.92 24.57 2.69
N ALA A 354 -10.26 23.90 1.76
CA ALA A 354 -9.79 24.48 0.50
C ALA A 354 -10.85 24.45 -0.62
N GLY A 355 -12.04 23.93 -0.34
CA GLY A 355 -13.13 23.82 -1.31
C GLY A 355 -13.01 22.65 -2.29
N VAL A 356 -12.08 21.74 -2.06
CA VAL A 356 -11.92 20.51 -2.85
C VAL A 356 -12.90 19.45 -2.33
N PRO A 357 -13.67 18.76 -3.20
CA PRO A 357 -14.56 17.71 -2.79
C PRO A 357 -13.84 16.62 -2.01
N ARG A 358 -14.44 16.13 -0.90
CA ARG A 358 -13.90 15.02 -0.12
C ARG A 358 -13.99 13.71 -0.91
N ILE A 359 -13.31 12.68 -0.44
CA ILE A 359 -13.37 11.35 -1.04
C ILE A 359 -14.67 10.64 -0.64
N GLN A 360 -15.26 9.96 -1.62
CA GLN A 360 -16.20 8.86 -1.42
C GLN A 360 -15.53 7.59 -1.94
N LEU A 361 -15.14 6.68 -1.04
CA LEU A 361 -14.58 5.38 -1.39
C LEU A 361 -15.74 4.39 -1.58
N ASN A 362 -15.80 3.74 -2.74
CA ASN A 362 -16.69 2.62 -3.01
C ASN A 362 -15.84 1.34 -3.01
N TRP A 363 -16.08 0.45 -2.03
CA TRP A 363 -15.23 -0.71 -1.82
C TRP A 363 -16.03 -1.94 -1.40
N LYS A 364 -15.69 -3.07 -2.00
CA LYS A 364 -16.23 -4.39 -1.65
C LYS A 364 -15.15 -5.45 -1.81
N LYS A 365 -15.19 -6.43 -0.93
CA LYS A 365 -14.51 -7.72 -1.08
C LYS A 365 -15.36 -8.60 -1.99
N GLY A 366 -14.73 -9.35 -2.89
CA GLY A 366 -15.41 -10.20 -3.87
C GLY A 366 -15.44 -11.69 -3.49
N GLU A 367 -16.00 -12.48 -4.38
CA GLU A 367 -16.07 -13.94 -4.24
C GLU A 367 -14.69 -14.60 -4.37
N LEU A 368 -13.78 -14.00 -5.15
CA LEU A 368 -12.44 -14.54 -5.34
C LEU A 368 -11.59 -14.40 -4.09
N GLU A 369 -11.74 -13.29 -3.34
CA GLU A 369 -11.11 -13.10 -2.02
C GLU A 369 -11.61 -14.14 -1.03
N ARG A 370 -12.92 -14.40 -1.00
CA ARG A 370 -13.53 -15.42 -0.14
C ARG A 370 -13.05 -16.83 -0.50
N HIS A 371 -13.04 -17.16 -1.79
CA HIS A 371 -12.51 -18.44 -2.29
C HIS A 371 -11.04 -18.61 -1.88
N THR A 372 -10.22 -17.56 -2.06
CA THR A 372 -8.79 -17.59 -1.71
C THR A 372 -8.58 -17.80 -0.21
N LEU A 373 -9.35 -17.13 0.64
CA LEU A 373 -9.26 -17.28 2.09
C LEU A 373 -9.54 -18.73 2.52
N LEU A 374 -10.63 -19.31 2.05
CA LEU A 374 -11.03 -20.68 2.39
C LEU A 374 -10.05 -21.72 1.83
N GLU A 375 -9.78 -21.68 0.54
CA GLU A 375 -8.92 -22.66 -0.12
C GLU A 375 -7.45 -22.51 0.29
N GLY A 376 -6.99 -21.28 0.57
CA GLY A 376 -5.65 -21.02 1.11
C GLY A 376 -5.45 -21.67 2.48
N LEU A 377 -6.42 -21.55 3.38
CA LEU A 377 -6.35 -22.20 4.70
C LEU A 377 -6.44 -23.73 4.59
N LYS A 378 -7.29 -24.28 3.69
CA LYS A 378 -7.33 -25.71 3.40
C LYS A 378 -5.99 -26.23 2.88
N LEU A 379 -5.42 -25.52 1.89
CA LEU A 379 -4.13 -25.85 1.30
C LEU A 379 -3.01 -25.87 2.35
N PHE A 380 -3.00 -24.89 3.23
CA PHE A 380 -2.05 -24.84 4.34
C PHE A 380 -2.26 -26.02 5.31
N GLY A 381 -3.51 -26.32 5.67
CA GLY A 381 -3.85 -27.49 6.50
C GLY A 381 -3.45 -28.81 5.87
N GLU A 382 -3.73 -29.01 4.57
CA GLU A 382 -3.29 -30.19 3.80
C GLU A 382 -1.76 -30.32 3.82
N THR A 383 -1.04 -29.19 3.66
CA THR A 383 0.42 -29.14 3.71
C THR A 383 0.95 -29.57 5.08
N LEU A 384 0.39 -29.07 6.18
CA LEU A 384 0.80 -29.45 7.53
C LEU A 384 0.55 -30.95 7.80
N VAL A 385 -0.61 -31.47 7.39
CA VAL A 385 -0.95 -32.89 7.58
C VAL A 385 -0.04 -33.80 6.74
N LYS A 386 0.14 -33.51 5.46
CA LYS A 386 0.96 -34.28 4.51
C LYS A 386 2.41 -34.42 4.99
N ASN A 387 2.95 -33.33 5.58
CA ASN A 387 4.32 -33.34 6.09
C ASN A 387 4.45 -33.69 7.58
N ASN A 388 3.35 -34.09 8.22
CA ASN A 388 3.29 -34.40 9.66
C ASN A 388 3.76 -33.26 10.56
N LEU A 389 3.50 -32.00 10.13
CA LEU A 389 3.90 -30.81 10.86
C LEU A 389 2.83 -30.31 11.82
N GLY A 390 1.55 -30.63 11.55
CA GLY A 390 0.45 -30.09 12.35
C GLY A 390 -0.92 -30.31 11.74
N ARG A 391 -1.90 -29.56 12.27
CA ARG A 391 -3.28 -29.50 11.77
C ARG A 391 -3.82 -28.10 11.90
N VAL A 392 -4.73 -27.72 11.01
CA VAL A 392 -5.45 -26.43 11.01
C VAL A 392 -6.90 -26.63 11.40
N ARG A 393 -7.41 -25.78 12.26
CA ARG A 393 -8.83 -25.57 12.49
C ARG A 393 -9.21 -24.24 11.81
N ILE A 394 -10.05 -24.31 10.78
CA ILE A 394 -10.54 -23.12 10.08
C ILE A 394 -11.69 -22.51 10.89
N GLU A 395 -11.72 -21.19 11.01
CA GLU A 395 -12.82 -20.49 11.66
C GLU A 395 -14.17 -20.79 10.98
N GLU A 396 -15.23 -20.92 11.78
CA GLU A 396 -16.55 -21.35 11.28
C GLU A 396 -17.12 -20.41 10.23
N TRP A 397 -16.95 -19.11 10.39
CA TRP A 397 -17.44 -18.12 9.42
C TRP A 397 -16.76 -18.28 8.05
N VAL A 398 -15.48 -18.68 8.02
CA VAL A 398 -14.76 -18.99 6.78
C VAL A 398 -15.27 -20.29 6.18
N ALA A 399 -15.36 -21.35 7.01
CA ALA A 399 -15.73 -22.68 6.55
C ALA A 399 -17.17 -22.79 6.04
N SER A 400 -18.10 -22.05 6.66
CA SER A 400 -19.52 -22.02 6.31
C SER A 400 -19.89 -21.00 5.23
N GLY A 401 -18.96 -20.13 4.81
CA GLY A 401 -19.19 -19.08 3.83
C GLY A 401 -20.09 -17.95 4.34
N GLN A 402 -20.13 -17.73 5.65
CA GLN A 402 -20.84 -16.58 6.25
C GLN A 402 -20.21 -15.24 5.80
N ASP A 403 -20.88 -14.13 6.04
CA ASP A 403 -20.36 -12.80 5.75
C ASP A 403 -19.08 -12.51 6.53
N TYR A 404 -18.24 -11.63 5.99
CA TYR A 404 -17.03 -11.20 6.68
C TYR A 404 -17.38 -10.54 8.02
N PRO A 405 -16.69 -10.89 9.11
CA PRO A 405 -16.91 -10.26 10.41
C PRO A 405 -16.50 -8.79 10.36
N ILE A 406 -17.43 -7.89 10.64
CA ILE A 406 -17.25 -6.44 10.52
C ILE A 406 -16.24 -5.90 11.54
N ASP A 407 -16.19 -6.50 12.71
CA ASP A 407 -15.40 -6.07 13.88
C ASP A 407 -14.06 -6.79 14.02
N GLN A 408 -13.75 -7.73 13.14
CA GLN A 408 -12.54 -8.57 13.21
C GLN A 408 -11.59 -8.36 12.03
N GLU A 409 -11.91 -7.45 11.11
CA GLU A 409 -11.02 -7.13 10.02
C GLU A 409 -9.80 -6.36 10.53
N LEU A 410 -8.62 -6.93 10.33
CA LEU A 410 -7.36 -6.30 10.61
C LEU A 410 -6.93 -5.56 9.34
N ALA A 411 -7.14 -4.25 9.29
CA ALA A 411 -6.72 -3.51 8.11
C ALA A 411 -5.20 -3.28 8.10
N GLY A 412 -4.61 -3.53 6.94
CA GLY A 412 -3.24 -3.11 6.66
C GLY A 412 -3.14 -1.61 6.36
N HIS A 413 -4.25 -0.95 6.04
CA HIS A 413 -4.32 0.40 5.49
C HIS A 413 -3.45 0.54 4.24
N HIS A 414 -3.50 -0.47 3.38
CA HIS A 414 -2.70 -0.60 2.17
C HIS A 414 -3.45 -0.10 0.95
N HIS A 415 -3.59 1.21 0.82
CA HIS A 415 -4.32 1.84 -0.27
C HIS A 415 -3.55 1.71 -1.59
N MET A 416 -4.07 0.94 -2.54
CA MET A 416 -3.44 0.65 -3.83
C MET A 416 -4.43 0.84 -4.98
N GLY A 417 -3.92 1.03 -6.20
CA GLY A 417 -4.77 1.27 -7.37
C GLY A 417 -5.38 2.67 -7.42
N GLY A 418 -6.34 2.88 -8.31
CA GLY A 418 -6.95 4.19 -8.57
C GLY A 418 -6.26 5.00 -9.66
N THR A 419 -4.98 4.77 -9.90
CA THR A 419 -4.23 5.33 -11.05
C THR A 419 -3.32 4.27 -11.66
N ARG A 420 -3.84 3.06 -11.78
CA ARG A 420 -3.10 1.85 -12.12
C ARG A 420 -2.27 1.98 -13.39
N MET A 421 -1.15 1.25 -13.41
CA MET A 421 -0.24 1.11 -14.54
C MET A 421 -0.79 0.12 -15.57
N GLY A 422 -0.51 0.33 -16.85
CA GLY A 422 -0.87 -0.59 -17.93
C GLY A 422 -0.57 -0.04 -19.30
N ASP A 423 -0.66 -0.89 -20.34
CA ASP A 423 -0.40 -0.51 -21.72
C ASP A 423 -1.65 0.04 -22.45
N ASP A 424 -2.85 -0.30 -21.96
CA ASP A 424 -4.10 0.17 -22.54
C ASP A 424 -4.63 1.41 -21.79
N PRO A 425 -4.64 2.60 -22.41
CA PRO A 425 -5.09 3.83 -21.76
C PRO A 425 -6.58 3.82 -21.38
N LYS A 426 -7.38 2.90 -21.94
CA LYS A 426 -8.78 2.72 -21.52
C LYS A 426 -8.92 1.94 -20.22
N LYS A 427 -7.89 1.18 -19.85
CA LYS A 427 -7.85 0.31 -18.67
C LYS A 427 -6.82 0.74 -17.62
N SER A 428 -6.02 1.76 -17.91
CA SER A 428 -4.96 2.26 -17.03
C SER A 428 -4.85 3.78 -17.11
N VAL A 429 -4.22 4.37 -16.12
CA VAL A 429 -4.01 5.83 -16.04
C VAL A 429 -2.58 6.18 -16.44
N VAL A 430 -1.62 5.34 -16.07
CA VAL A 430 -0.21 5.55 -16.39
C VAL A 430 0.37 4.40 -17.21
N ASP A 431 1.39 4.72 -17.99
CA ASP A 431 2.21 3.75 -18.73
C ASP A 431 3.23 3.06 -17.80
N ARG A 432 4.06 2.19 -18.40
CA ARG A 432 5.12 1.46 -17.68
C ARG A 432 6.14 2.36 -16.96
N ASP A 433 6.27 3.61 -17.34
CA ASP A 433 7.19 4.59 -16.75
C ASP A 433 6.49 5.56 -15.80
N CYS A 434 5.29 5.18 -15.34
CA CYS A 434 4.44 5.96 -14.44
C CYS A 434 3.99 7.30 -15.04
N LYS A 435 4.12 7.50 -16.35
CA LYS A 435 3.67 8.72 -17.04
C LYS A 435 2.19 8.59 -17.39
N VAL A 436 1.40 9.63 -17.12
CA VAL A 436 -0.02 9.67 -17.49
C VAL A 436 -0.20 9.57 -19.00
N HIS A 437 -1.05 8.65 -19.44
CA HIS A 437 -1.32 8.44 -20.86
C HIS A 437 -1.76 9.73 -21.56
N GLY A 438 -1.14 10.03 -22.69
CA GLY A 438 -1.41 11.24 -23.46
C GLY A 438 -0.74 12.52 -22.94
N MET A 439 -0.13 12.49 -21.76
CA MET A 439 0.54 13.67 -21.18
C MET A 439 2.06 13.62 -21.41
N ASP A 440 2.64 14.79 -21.70
CA ASP A 440 4.08 14.91 -21.94
C ASP A 440 4.92 15.01 -20.65
N ASN A 441 4.35 15.54 -19.55
CA ASN A 441 5.11 15.96 -18.37
C ASN A 441 4.44 15.66 -17.02
N LEU A 442 3.47 14.75 -16.97
CA LEU A 442 2.78 14.35 -15.74
C LEU A 442 3.06 12.90 -15.41
N TYR A 443 3.52 12.66 -14.19
CA TYR A 443 3.88 11.34 -13.66
C TYR A 443 3.19 11.09 -12.31
N ILE A 444 3.02 9.81 -11.96
CA ILE A 444 2.39 9.41 -10.70
C ILE A 444 3.32 8.46 -9.94
N GLY A 445 3.58 8.78 -8.67
CA GLY A 445 4.35 7.96 -7.75
C GLY A 445 3.48 7.37 -6.63
N GLY A 446 3.93 6.24 -6.08
CA GLY A 446 3.27 5.58 -4.95
C GLY A 446 2.41 4.40 -5.34
N SER A 447 1.67 3.85 -4.36
CA SER A 447 0.88 2.63 -4.51
C SER A 447 -0.36 2.76 -5.40
N SER A 448 -0.78 3.97 -5.72
CA SER A 448 -1.93 4.16 -6.62
C SER A 448 -1.69 3.60 -8.03
N VAL A 449 -0.43 3.45 -8.46
CA VAL A 449 -0.08 2.87 -9.77
C VAL A 449 -0.11 1.33 -9.78
N PHE A 450 -0.32 0.68 -8.64
CA PHE A 450 -0.34 -0.78 -8.56
C PHE A 450 -1.47 -1.36 -9.43
N THR A 451 -1.13 -2.39 -10.18
CA THR A 451 -2.05 -3.11 -11.07
C THR A 451 -2.70 -4.28 -10.36
N THR A 452 -1.95 -4.95 -9.50
CA THR A 452 -2.39 -5.95 -8.54
C THR A 452 -1.81 -5.62 -7.17
N SER A 453 -2.46 -6.02 -6.09
CA SER A 453 -1.99 -5.72 -4.75
C SER A 453 -0.93 -6.71 -4.25
N GLY A 454 -0.94 -7.95 -4.75
CA GLY A 454 -0.15 -9.03 -4.17
C GLY A 454 -0.51 -9.27 -2.70
N GLN A 455 0.33 -10.03 -1.98
CA GLN A 455 0.11 -10.27 -0.55
C GLN A 455 1.07 -9.46 0.35
N CYS A 456 2.07 -8.80 -0.24
CA CYS A 456 3.14 -8.14 0.50
C CYS A 456 2.81 -6.70 0.85
N ASN A 457 3.24 -6.23 2.03
CA ASN A 457 3.09 -4.83 2.41
C ASN A 457 3.69 -3.90 1.35
N PRO A 458 2.99 -2.86 0.89
CA PRO A 458 3.33 -2.14 -0.34
C PRO A 458 4.57 -1.24 -0.24
N THR A 459 5.03 -0.87 0.97
CA THR A 459 6.06 0.18 1.15
C THR A 459 7.36 -0.13 0.41
N THR A 460 7.83 -1.38 0.46
CA THR A 460 9.06 -1.80 -0.24
C THR A 460 8.95 -1.60 -1.76
N SER A 461 7.81 -2.00 -2.34
CA SER A 461 7.52 -1.84 -3.77
C SER A 461 7.27 -0.37 -4.14
N ILE A 462 6.67 0.43 -3.24
CA ILE A 462 6.52 1.89 -3.42
C ILE A 462 7.89 2.56 -3.56
N VAL A 463 8.84 2.23 -2.68
CA VAL A 463 10.18 2.81 -2.72
C VAL A 463 10.94 2.38 -3.97
N ALA A 464 10.85 1.09 -4.36
CA ALA A 464 11.47 0.58 -5.59
C ALA A 464 10.93 1.27 -6.85
N LEU A 465 9.61 1.41 -6.98
CA LEU A 465 8.97 2.12 -8.09
C LEU A 465 9.32 3.62 -8.09
N ALA A 466 9.44 4.23 -6.91
CA ALA A 466 9.83 5.63 -6.78
C ALA A 466 11.27 5.87 -7.23
N LEU A 467 12.20 4.96 -6.89
CA LEU A 467 13.58 4.97 -7.38
C LEU A 467 13.64 4.80 -8.90
N ARG A 468 12.87 3.84 -9.44
CA ARG A 468 12.75 3.61 -10.88
C ARG A 468 12.20 4.85 -11.61
N LEU A 469 11.18 5.51 -11.06
CA LEU A 469 10.64 6.75 -11.63
C LEU A 469 11.65 7.90 -11.55
N GLY A 470 12.40 8.03 -10.45
CA GLY A 470 13.46 9.02 -10.30
C GLY A 470 14.58 8.85 -11.34
N ASP A 471 15.00 7.62 -11.60
CA ASP A 471 15.98 7.28 -12.64
C ASP A 471 15.46 7.62 -14.05
N HIS A 472 14.22 7.23 -14.37
CA HIS A 472 13.56 7.58 -15.63
C HIS A 472 13.49 9.11 -15.83
N LEU A 473 13.02 9.86 -14.85
CA LEU A 473 12.95 11.32 -14.91
C LEU A 473 14.31 11.98 -15.05
N THR A 474 15.33 11.42 -14.41
CA THR A 474 16.71 11.88 -14.57
C THR A 474 17.18 11.77 -16.03
N THR A 475 16.82 10.68 -16.71
CA THR A 475 17.15 10.48 -18.11
C THR A 475 16.39 11.46 -19.01
N VAL A 476 15.08 11.61 -18.80
CA VAL A 476 14.21 12.46 -19.65
C VAL A 476 14.52 13.95 -19.50
N LEU A 477 14.89 14.42 -18.31
CA LEU A 477 15.09 15.84 -18.03
C LEU A 477 16.53 16.34 -18.26
N LYS A 478 17.48 15.45 -18.51
CA LYS A 478 18.86 15.81 -18.89
C LYS A 478 19.08 15.95 -20.40
N VAL A 479 18.07 15.57 -21.20
CA VAL A 479 18.04 15.74 -22.65
C VAL A 479 17.41 17.09 -23.01
#